data_106a8830ba8ea1a2f4353babca7c753a
#
_entry.id   106a8830ba8ea1a2f4353babca7c753a
#
_cell.length_a   1.000
_cell.length_b   1.000
_cell.length_c   1.000
_cell.angle_alpha   90.00
_cell.angle_beta   90.00
_cell.angle_gamma   90.00
#
_symmetry.space_group_name_H-M   'P 1'
#
loop_
_entity.id
_entity.type
_entity.pdbx_description
1 polymer ?
#
loop_
_entity_poly.entity_id
_entity_poly.type
_entity_poly.pdbx_seq_one_letter_code
_entity_poly.pdbx_strand_id
1 'polypeptide(L)'
;MREPNPFQQDGTWWNDRLGKLTGSRMAAAMNFLKSGKESSERENLRYEVVAERITNTFADKYMTSDMQWGVEQEAAAKEAFETLTGLMVKDVGFIDHPSIDNCGVSPDGFVSDGCLIEVKCPKTKTHMKYVANQAIPPEYKPQMLLQSACTGKDVWFVSYDPRMGEGKDLFIKKYVPTPEELAEVEAAAEKFLAECDALFEFFNDESNYFDKGSF
;
A
#
# COMPACT_ATOMS: atom_id res chain seq x y z
N MET A 1 -18.36 -15.33 11.53
CA MET A 1 -17.81 -14.77 10.26
C MET A 1 -17.60 -13.28 10.49
N ARG A 2 -16.35 -12.81 10.38
CA ARG A 2 -16.01 -11.41 10.60
C ARG A 2 -16.57 -10.56 9.46
N GLU A 3 -17.14 -9.39 9.78
CA GLU A 3 -17.58 -8.43 8.77
C GLU A 3 -16.37 -7.77 8.09
N PRO A 4 -16.51 -7.34 6.83
CA PRO A 4 -15.48 -6.57 6.14
C PRO A 4 -15.12 -5.29 6.91
N ASN A 5 -13.87 -4.81 6.73
CA ASN A 5 -13.39 -3.60 7.42
C ASN A 5 -14.29 -2.38 7.09
N PRO A 6 -15.03 -1.82 8.06
CA PRO A 6 -15.97 -0.74 7.81
C PRO A 6 -15.28 0.56 7.36
N PHE A 7 -14.01 0.78 7.77
CA PHE A 7 -13.25 1.98 7.41
C PHE A 7 -12.81 2.00 5.95
N GLN A 8 -12.79 0.84 5.26
CA GLN A 8 -12.41 0.75 3.85
C GLN A 8 -13.60 0.78 2.90
N GLN A 9 -14.83 0.86 3.41
CA GLN A 9 -16.06 0.81 2.62
C GLN A 9 -16.79 2.15 2.55
N ASP A 10 -16.45 3.10 3.41
CA ASP A 10 -17.07 4.42 3.39
C ASP A 10 -16.36 5.37 2.40
N GLY A 11 -17.07 6.41 1.97
CA GLY A 11 -16.53 7.40 1.03
C GLY A 11 -15.36 8.20 1.62
N THR A 12 -15.18 8.22 2.95
CA THR A 12 -14.10 8.96 3.63
C THR A 12 -12.75 8.30 3.38
N TRP A 13 -12.69 6.97 3.37
CA TRP A 13 -11.44 6.23 3.11
C TRP A 13 -10.82 6.56 1.75
N TRP A 14 -11.65 6.76 0.73
CA TRP A 14 -11.18 7.19 -0.58
C TRP A 14 -10.63 8.62 -0.51
N ASN A 15 -11.36 9.54 0.11
CA ASN A 15 -10.97 10.94 0.23
C ASN A 15 -9.64 11.09 1.00
N ASP A 16 -9.44 10.30 2.06
CA ASP A 16 -8.21 10.32 2.84
C ASP A 16 -6.95 9.92 2.04
N ARG A 17 -7.13 9.19 0.95
CA ARG A 17 -6.05 8.67 0.09
C ARG A 17 -5.82 9.47 -1.18
N LEU A 18 -6.77 10.36 -1.52
CA LEU A 18 -6.78 11.09 -2.79
C LEU A 18 -5.56 12.00 -2.92
N GLY A 19 -4.81 11.84 -4.01
CA GLY A 19 -3.61 12.63 -4.29
C GLY A 19 -2.43 12.39 -3.36
N LYS A 20 -2.46 11.30 -2.56
CA LYS A 20 -1.40 10.93 -1.61
C LYS A 20 -0.57 9.75 -2.10
N LEU A 21 0.68 9.71 -1.65
CA LEU A 21 1.50 8.51 -1.71
C LEU A 21 1.05 7.57 -0.59
N THR A 22 0.48 6.42 -0.97
CA THR A 22 -0.03 5.44 -0.01
C THR A 22 0.85 4.19 0.05
N GLY A 23 0.74 3.40 1.13
CA GLY A 23 1.54 2.18 1.31
C GLY A 23 1.53 1.27 0.09
N SER A 24 0.36 1.03 -0.50
CA SER A 24 0.22 0.17 -1.69
C SER A 24 0.87 0.75 -2.97
N ARG A 25 1.15 2.06 -3.01
CA ARG A 25 1.82 2.76 -4.11
C ARG A 25 3.34 2.83 -3.92
N MET A 26 3.86 2.52 -2.71
CA MET A 26 5.26 2.74 -2.37
C MET A 26 6.23 1.91 -3.22
N ALA A 27 5.88 0.67 -3.54
CA ALA A 27 6.70 -0.18 -4.41
C ALA A 27 6.90 0.45 -5.80
N ALA A 28 5.85 1.02 -6.39
CA ALA A 28 5.93 1.73 -7.66
C ALA A 28 6.75 3.03 -7.53
N ALA A 29 6.58 3.79 -6.43
CA ALA A 29 7.34 5.01 -6.17
C ALA A 29 8.87 4.75 -6.03
N MET A 30 9.26 3.58 -5.57
CA MET A 30 10.66 3.15 -5.45
C MET A 30 11.19 2.42 -6.69
N ASN A 31 10.39 2.24 -7.76
CA ASN A 31 10.77 1.44 -8.90
C ASN A 31 11.67 2.20 -9.89
N PHE A 32 12.95 1.85 -9.91
CA PHE A 32 13.94 2.33 -10.86
C PHE A 32 14.50 1.18 -11.70
N LEU A 33 14.82 1.47 -12.95
CA LEU A 33 15.51 0.53 -13.83
C LEU A 33 16.94 0.29 -13.34
N LYS A 34 17.55 -0.81 -13.74
CA LYS A 34 18.96 -1.12 -13.43
C LYS A 34 19.95 -0.02 -13.89
N SER A 35 19.56 0.79 -14.85
CA SER A 35 20.31 1.96 -15.33
C SER A 35 20.23 3.18 -14.40
N GLY A 36 19.45 3.11 -13.33
CA GLY A 36 19.14 4.24 -12.45
C GLY A 36 18.07 5.20 -13.00
N LYS A 37 17.56 4.95 -14.22
CA LYS A 37 16.43 5.72 -14.77
C LYS A 37 15.11 5.31 -14.09
N GLU A 38 14.19 6.26 -14.03
CA GLU A 38 12.82 6.02 -13.59
C GLU A 38 12.16 4.93 -14.45
N SER A 39 11.39 4.05 -13.83
CA SER A 39 10.55 3.08 -14.55
C SER A 39 9.26 3.74 -15.05
N SER A 40 8.64 3.19 -16.09
CA SER A 40 7.34 3.66 -16.56
C SER A 40 6.24 3.53 -15.50
N GLU A 41 6.35 2.57 -14.60
CA GLU A 41 5.42 2.39 -13.48
C GLU A 41 5.50 3.56 -12.49
N ARG A 42 6.72 3.98 -12.16
CA ARG A 42 6.95 5.13 -11.27
C ARG A 42 6.49 6.44 -11.91
N GLU A 43 6.84 6.63 -13.19
CA GLU A 43 6.41 7.80 -13.96
C GLU A 43 4.87 7.89 -14.02
N ASN A 44 4.18 6.80 -14.37
CA ASN A 44 2.73 6.75 -14.41
C ASN A 44 2.11 7.05 -13.04
N LEU A 45 2.66 6.52 -11.96
CA LEU A 45 2.18 6.82 -10.60
C LEU A 45 2.29 8.31 -10.28
N ARG A 46 3.39 8.99 -10.68
CA ARG A 46 3.57 10.43 -10.47
C ARG A 46 2.48 11.23 -11.18
N TYR A 47 2.19 10.92 -12.45
CA TYR A 47 1.08 11.55 -13.18
C TYR A 47 -0.29 11.22 -12.56
N GLU A 48 -0.50 10.00 -12.07
CA GLU A 48 -1.74 9.60 -11.39
C GLU A 48 -1.97 10.45 -10.14
N VAL A 49 -0.97 10.55 -9.26
CA VAL A 49 -1.05 11.35 -8.03
C VAL A 49 -1.32 12.82 -8.33
N VAL A 50 -0.64 13.40 -9.31
CA VAL A 50 -0.83 14.80 -9.71
C VAL A 50 -2.20 15.01 -10.35
N ALA A 51 -2.66 14.11 -11.21
CA ALA A 51 -3.99 14.17 -11.79
C ALA A 51 -5.09 14.11 -10.71
N GLU A 52 -4.95 13.23 -9.71
CA GLU A 52 -5.86 13.16 -8.57
C GLU A 52 -5.92 14.50 -7.79
N ARG A 53 -4.78 15.18 -7.61
CA ARG A 53 -4.70 16.49 -6.94
C ARG A 53 -5.35 17.61 -7.76
N ILE A 54 -5.13 17.64 -9.08
CA ILE A 54 -5.70 18.67 -9.96
C ILE A 54 -7.20 18.51 -10.12
N THR A 55 -7.66 17.28 -10.33
CA THR A 55 -9.07 16.98 -10.65
C THR A 55 -9.92 16.77 -9.41
N ASN A 56 -9.30 16.57 -8.27
CA ASN A 56 -9.94 16.14 -7.01
C ASN A 56 -10.81 14.87 -7.19
N THR A 57 -10.38 13.97 -8.07
CA THR A 57 -11.07 12.71 -8.37
C THR A 57 -10.07 11.59 -8.51
N PHE A 58 -10.44 10.37 -8.06
CA PHE A 58 -9.65 9.19 -8.38
C PHE A 58 -9.75 8.87 -9.88
N ALA A 59 -8.63 8.45 -10.47
CA ALA A 59 -8.67 7.78 -11.76
C ALA A 59 -9.55 6.51 -11.64
N ASP A 60 -10.40 6.28 -12.65
CA ASP A 60 -11.26 5.09 -12.70
C ASP A 60 -10.40 3.83 -12.60
N LYS A 61 -10.37 3.22 -11.43
CA LYS A 61 -9.71 1.93 -11.23
C LYS A 61 -10.76 0.83 -11.42
N TYR A 62 -10.62 0.08 -12.50
CA TYR A 62 -11.38 -1.14 -12.68
C TYR A 62 -11.02 -2.13 -11.57
N MET A 63 -12.02 -2.55 -10.79
CA MET A 63 -11.83 -3.62 -9.83
C MET A 63 -11.62 -4.94 -10.60
N THR A 64 -10.42 -5.48 -10.50
CA THR A 64 -10.12 -6.79 -11.10
C THR A 64 -10.73 -7.92 -10.26
N SER A 65 -10.92 -9.09 -10.86
CA SER A 65 -11.39 -10.27 -10.12
C SER A 65 -10.46 -10.67 -8.97
N ASP A 66 -9.15 -10.43 -9.12
CA ASP A 66 -8.18 -10.72 -8.07
C ASP A 66 -8.28 -9.71 -6.91
N MET A 67 -8.59 -8.43 -7.20
CA MET A 67 -8.83 -7.42 -6.16
C MET A 67 -10.12 -7.69 -5.41
N GLN A 68 -11.19 -8.05 -6.13
CA GLN A 68 -12.47 -8.42 -5.52
C GLN A 68 -12.31 -9.63 -4.61
N TRP A 69 -11.62 -10.67 -5.09
CA TRP A 69 -11.28 -11.86 -4.29
C TRP A 69 -10.53 -11.47 -3.01
N GLY A 70 -9.55 -10.56 -3.10
CA GLY A 70 -8.80 -10.06 -1.94
C GLY A 70 -9.72 -9.47 -0.88
N VAL A 71 -10.62 -8.57 -1.29
CA VAL A 71 -11.60 -7.93 -0.39
C VAL A 71 -12.53 -8.96 0.26
N GLU A 72 -13.03 -9.92 -0.52
CA GLU A 72 -13.94 -10.96 -0.03
C GLU A 72 -13.28 -11.91 0.99
N GLN A 73 -11.96 -12.16 0.84
CA GLN A 73 -11.25 -13.11 1.71
C GLN A 73 -10.54 -12.44 2.91
N GLU A 74 -10.39 -11.14 2.94
CA GLU A 74 -9.63 -10.44 4.00
C GLU A 74 -10.16 -10.72 5.41
N ALA A 75 -11.49 -10.69 5.58
CA ALA A 75 -12.12 -10.95 6.87
C ALA A 75 -11.84 -12.39 7.36
N ALA A 76 -11.94 -13.37 6.46
CA ALA A 76 -11.64 -14.78 6.77
C ALA A 76 -10.15 -15.00 7.07
N ALA A 77 -9.25 -14.30 6.37
CA ALA A 77 -7.81 -14.34 6.62
C ALA A 77 -7.47 -13.82 8.02
N LYS A 78 -8.09 -12.71 8.45
CA LYS A 78 -7.93 -12.18 9.81
C LYS A 78 -8.44 -13.16 10.87
N GLU A 79 -9.62 -13.77 10.66
CA GLU A 79 -10.19 -14.79 11.54
C GLU A 79 -9.26 -16.03 11.66
N ALA A 80 -8.70 -16.48 10.54
CA ALA A 80 -7.72 -17.58 10.52
C ALA A 80 -6.44 -17.21 11.27
N PHE A 81 -5.92 -16.00 11.10
CA PHE A 81 -4.78 -15.49 11.87
C PHE A 81 -5.06 -15.45 13.37
N GLU A 82 -6.21 -14.90 13.77
CA GLU A 82 -6.63 -14.84 15.19
C GLU A 82 -6.75 -16.24 15.80
N THR A 83 -7.35 -17.17 15.06
CA THR A 83 -7.52 -18.57 15.50
C THR A 83 -6.18 -19.27 15.71
N LEU A 84 -5.24 -19.10 14.78
CA LEU A 84 -3.94 -19.76 14.85
C LEU A 84 -3.03 -19.17 15.93
N THR A 85 -3.05 -17.82 16.07
CA THR A 85 -2.08 -17.12 16.94
C THR A 85 -2.61 -16.77 18.31
N GLY A 86 -3.93 -16.74 18.50
CA GLY A 86 -4.58 -16.20 19.70
C GLY A 86 -4.51 -14.67 19.81
N LEU A 87 -3.96 -14.00 18.80
CA LEU A 87 -3.85 -12.54 18.75
C LEU A 87 -5.09 -11.95 18.07
N MET A 88 -5.66 -10.90 18.66
CA MET A 88 -6.85 -10.23 18.11
C MET A 88 -6.45 -9.13 17.13
N VAL A 89 -7.21 -8.97 16.06
CA VAL A 89 -7.03 -7.92 15.04
C VAL A 89 -8.17 -6.91 15.14
N LYS A 90 -7.81 -5.64 15.30
CA LYS A 90 -8.74 -4.51 15.27
C LYS A 90 -8.57 -3.76 13.96
N ASP A 91 -9.68 -3.56 13.24
CA ASP A 91 -9.67 -2.80 12.00
C ASP A 91 -9.27 -1.33 12.24
N VAL A 92 -8.64 -0.73 11.23
CA VAL A 92 -8.14 0.64 11.28
C VAL A 92 -8.38 1.32 9.92
N GLY A 93 -8.58 2.63 9.95
CA GLY A 93 -8.71 3.47 8.76
C GLY A 93 -7.35 3.90 8.20
N PHE A 94 -7.35 5.05 7.53
CA PHE A 94 -6.13 5.67 7.01
C PHE A 94 -5.33 6.33 8.15
N ILE A 95 -4.01 6.24 8.08
CA ILE A 95 -3.06 6.84 9.03
C ILE A 95 -2.10 7.69 8.21
N ASP A 96 -2.11 9.01 8.45
CA ASP A 96 -1.13 9.92 7.85
C ASP A 96 0.28 9.68 8.41
N HIS A 97 1.30 9.96 7.59
CA HIS A 97 2.69 9.96 8.07
C HIS A 97 2.91 11.14 9.03
N PRO A 98 3.63 10.94 10.16
CA PRO A 98 3.75 11.96 11.20
C PRO A 98 4.51 13.23 10.78
N SER A 99 5.34 13.17 9.73
CA SER A 99 6.20 14.28 9.29
C SER A 99 6.26 14.49 7.78
N ILE A 100 5.69 13.60 6.96
CA ILE A 100 5.68 13.72 5.49
C ILE A 100 4.27 14.01 5.04
N ASP A 101 4.02 15.21 4.56
CA ASP A 101 2.73 15.62 4.04
C ASP A 101 2.34 14.79 2.79
N ASN A 102 1.05 14.58 2.57
CA ASN A 102 0.53 13.80 1.45
C ASN A 102 1.05 12.36 1.38
N CYS A 103 1.44 11.79 2.53
CA CYS A 103 1.91 10.44 2.69
C CYS A 103 1.12 9.73 3.79
N GLY A 104 0.80 8.44 3.59
CA GLY A 104 0.12 7.67 4.63
C GLY A 104 -0.19 6.23 4.23
N VAL A 105 -0.83 5.51 5.13
CA VAL A 105 -1.07 4.07 4.99
C VAL A 105 -2.46 3.67 5.47
N SER A 106 -2.98 2.59 4.90
CA SER A 106 -4.16 1.89 5.42
C SER A 106 -3.76 0.44 5.68
N PRO A 107 -3.25 0.12 6.87
CA PRO A 107 -3.01 -1.26 7.25
C PRO A 107 -4.34 -2.02 7.34
N ASP A 108 -4.29 -3.33 7.21
CA ASP A 108 -5.48 -4.16 7.35
C ASP A 108 -5.95 -4.27 8.81
N GLY A 109 -5.11 -3.90 9.78
CA GLY A 109 -5.50 -3.78 11.19
C GLY A 109 -4.34 -3.59 12.15
N PHE A 110 -4.71 -3.32 13.41
CA PHE A 110 -3.83 -3.40 14.58
C PHE A 110 -3.98 -4.75 15.25
N VAL A 111 -2.86 -5.37 15.60
CA VAL A 111 -2.80 -6.64 16.34
C VAL A 111 -2.61 -6.38 17.83
N SER A 112 -3.20 -7.22 18.69
CA SER A 112 -3.16 -7.08 20.15
C SER A 112 -1.76 -7.17 20.77
N ASP A 113 -0.75 -7.65 20.02
CA ASP A 113 0.66 -7.63 20.42
C ASP A 113 1.37 -6.28 20.12
N GLY A 114 0.64 -5.30 19.61
CA GLY A 114 1.14 -3.97 19.27
C GLY A 114 1.62 -3.83 17.84
N CYS A 115 1.59 -4.87 17.02
CA CYS A 115 1.97 -4.85 15.61
C CYS A 115 0.81 -4.41 14.69
N LEU A 116 1.13 -4.19 13.43
CA LEU A 116 0.18 -4.11 12.33
C LEU A 116 -0.01 -5.50 11.69
N ILE A 117 -1.03 -5.62 10.85
CA ILE A 117 -1.21 -6.77 9.94
C ILE A 117 -1.39 -6.28 8.51
N GLU A 118 -0.74 -6.97 7.58
CA GLU A 118 -0.91 -6.84 6.13
C GLU A 118 -1.31 -8.18 5.55
N VAL A 119 -2.52 -8.26 5.01
CA VAL A 119 -3.15 -9.48 4.49
C VAL A 119 -3.08 -9.49 2.97
N LYS A 120 -2.68 -10.62 2.41
CA LYS A 120 -2.74 -10.90 0.98
C LYS A 120 -3.47 -12.22 0.72
N CYS A 121 -4.44 -12.18 -0.18
CA CYS A 121 -5.21 -13.36 -0.60
C CYS A 121 -4.92 -13.68 -2.07
N PRO A 122 -3.71 -14.19 -2.39
CA PRO A 122 -3.28 -14.39 -3.76
C PRO A 122 -3.90 -15.64 -4.38
N LYS A 123 -3.62 -15.84 -5.68
CA LYS A 123 -3.89 -17.13 -6.34
C LYS A 123 -3.10 -18.25 -5.67
N THR A 124 -3.65 -19.46 -5.62
CA THR A 124 -3.05 -20.65 -4.98
C THR A 124 -1.58 -20.86 -5.36
N LYS A 125 -1.25 -20.78 -6.67
CA LYS A 125 0.14 -20.87 -7.13
C LYS A 125 1.06 -19.85 -6.46
N THR A 126 0.58 -18.64 -6.21
CA THR A 126 1.36 -17.56 -5.60
C THR A 126 1.50 -17.81 -4.10
N HIS A 127 0.42 -18.18 -3.42
CA HIS A 127 0.48 -18.59 -2.02
C HIS A 127 1.49 -19.72 -1.78
N MET A 128 1.43 -20.78 -2.62
CA MET A 128 2.39 -21.89 -2.55
C MET A 128 3.86 -21.43 -2.69
N LYS A 129 4.13 -20.43 -3.54
CA LYS A 129 5.50 -19.88 -3.66
C LYS A 129 5.96 -19.18 -2.37
N TYR A 130 5.07 -18.45 -1.69
CA TYR A 130 5.41 -17.79 -0.42
C TYR A 130 5.72 -18.81 0.66
N VAL A 131 4.90 -19.86 0.76
CA VAL A 131 5.15 -21.00 1.65
C VAL A 131 6.46 -21.68 1.33
N ALA A 132 6.74 -22.00 0.07
CA ALA A 132 7.96 -22.69 -0.34
C ALA A 132 9.23 -21.88 -0.07
N ASN A 133 9.18 -20.56 -0.30
CA ASN A 133 10.32 -19.67 -0.11
C ASN A 133 10.56 -19.30 1.37
N GLN A 134 9.59 -19.54 2.25
CA GLN A 134 9.67 -19.17 3.67
C GLN A 134 10.06 -17.71 3.91
N ALA A 135 9.69 -16.82 2.99
CA ALA A 135 10.08 -15.41 3.00
C ALA A 135 8.91 -14.50 2.60
N ILE A 136 8.91 -13.29 3.14
CA ILE A 136 8.02 -12.23 2.70
C ILE A 136 8.39 -11.83 1.27
N PRO A 137 7.42 -11.78 0.34
CA PRO A 137 7.69 -11.38 -1.03
C PRO A 137 8.25 -9.95 -1.10
N PRO A 138 9.33 -9.72 -1.89
CA PRO A 138 10.00 -8.41 -1.94
C PRO A 138 9.08 -7.27 -2.38
N GLU A 139 8.09 -7.56 -3.22
CA GLU A 139 7.12 -6.60 -3.73
C GLU A 139 6.24 -5.95 -2.65
N TYR A 140 6.05 -6.60 -1.50
CA TYR A 140 5.25 -6.06 -0.39
C TYR A 140 6.09 -5.35 0.68
N LYS A 141 7.42 -5.51 0.65
CA LYS A 141 8.29 -4.86 1.65
C LYS A 141 8.16 -3.33 1.67
N PRO A 142 8.15 -2.60 0.54
CA PRO A 142 7.97 -1.17 0.56
C PRO A 142 6.67 -0.69 1.21
N GLN A 143 5.58 -1.43 1.02
CA GLN A 143 4.30 -1.14 1.66
C GLN A 143 4.41 -1.28 3.18
N MET A 144 4.95 -2.40 3.68
CA MET A 144 5.12 -2.65 5.11
C MET A 144 6.14 -1.70 5.75
N LEU A 145 7.20 -1.32 5.04
CA LEU A 145 8.16 -0.31 5.49
C LEU A 145 7.46 1.03 5.74
N LEU A 146 6.65 1.49 4.78
CA LEU A 146 5.91 2.74 4.95
C LEU A 146 4.88 2.64 6.08
N GLN A 147 4.23 1.47 6.26
CA GLN A 147 3.37 1.23 7.41
C GLN A 147 4.12 1.36 8.74
N SER A 148 5.32 0.80 8.81
CA SER A 148 6.17 0.92 9.99
C SER A 148 6.68 2.35 10.20
N ALA A 149 7.04 3.08 9.15
CA ALA A 149 7.46 4.48 9.23
C ALA A 149 6.32 5.38 9.76
N CYS A 150 5.09 5.17 9.28
CA CYS A 150 3.92 5.93 9.74
C CYS A 150 3.53 5.65 11.21
N THR A 151 3.85 4.46 11.73
CA THR A 151 3.26 3.99 13.00
C THR A 151 4.27 3.64 14.09
N GLY A 152 5.54 3.46 13.74
CA GLY A 152 6.57 2.94 14.64
C GLY A 152 6.38 1.47 15.03
N LYS A 153 5.60 0.68 14.24
CA LYS A 153 5.20 -0.69 14.59
C LYS A 153 5.74 -1.71 13.58
N ASP A 154 6.01 -2.92 14.08
CA ASP A 154 6.27 -4.09 13.24
C ASP A 154 5.00 -4.52 12.50
N VAL A 155 5.16 -5.33 11.44
CA VAL A 155 4.05 -5.77 10.59
C VAL A 155 4.00 -7.29 10.49
N TRP A 156 2.86 -7.90 10.78
CA TRP A 156 2.57 -9.27 10.42
C TRP A 156 2.15 -9.34 8.95
N PHE A 157 2.99 -9.99 8.12
CA PHE A 157 2.61 -10.40 6.77
C PHE A 157 1.81 -11.69 6.84
N VAL A 158 0.62 -11.68 6.25
CA VAL A 158 -0.27 -12.84 6.19
C VAL A 158 -0.64 -13.11 4.75
N SER A 159 -0.36 -14.32 4.27
CA SER A 159 -0.89 -14.81 3.01
C SER A 159 -1.92 -15.89 3.28
N TYR A 160 -3.11 -15.75 2.71
CA TYR A 160 -4.24 -16.65 2.93
C TYR A 160 -4.82 -17.17 1.63
N ASP A 161 -5.04 -18.48 1.56
CA ASP A 161 -5.77 -19.13 0.46
C ASP A 161 -6.59 -20.33 0.97
N PRO A 162 -7.91 -20.15 1.19
CA PRO A 162 -8.78 -21.21 1.74
C PRO A 162 -8.88 -22.44 0.84
N ARG A 163 -8.51 -22.33 -0.46
CA ARG A 163 -8.52 -23.46 -1.40
C ARG A 163 -7.45 -24.51 -1.08
N MET A 164 -6.43 -24.15 -0.29
CA MET A 164 -5.40 -25.08 0.17
C MET A 164 -5.86 -26.01 1.29
N GLY A 165 -6.99 -25.68 1.93
CA GLY A 165 -7.55 -26.44 3.05
C GLY A 165 -6.85 -26.16 4.37
N GLU A 166 -7.51 -26.54 5.46
CA GLU A 166 -7.10 -26.29 6.85
C GLU A 166 -5.64 -26.72 7.12
N GLY A 167 -4.91 -25.84 7.79
CA GLY A 167 -3.50 -26.04 8.15
C GLY A 167 -2.50 -25.82 7.02
N LYS A 168 -2.96 -25.48 5.78
CA LYS A 168 -2.12 -25.12 4.63
C LYS A 168 -2.55 -23.80 3.99
N ASP A 169 -3.65 -23.25 4.46
CA ASP A 169 -4.33 -22.08 3.94
C ASP A 169 -3.69 -20.76 4.41
N LEU A 170 -2.82 -20.81 5.43
CA LEU A 170 -2.23 -19.63 6.06
C LEU A 170 -0.70 -19.69 6.08
N PHE A 171 -0.04 -18.63 5.62
CA PHE A 171 1.39 -18.39 5.79
C PHE A 171 1.60 -17.05 6.48
N ILE A 172 2.33 -17.05 7.61
CA ILE A 172 2.52 -15.89 8.47
C ILE A 172 4.01 -15.61 8.64
N LYS A 173 4.39 -14.34 8.55
CA LYS A 173 5.75 -13.89 8.80
C LYS A 173 5.73 -12.52 9.45
N LYS A 174 6.45 -12.34 10.55
CA LYS A 174 6.64 -11.01 11.15
C LYS A 174 7.76 -10.28 10.43
N TYR A 175 7.50 -9.04 10.02
CA TYR A 175 8.48 -8.11 9.48
C TYR A 175 8.86 -7.10 10.55
N VAL A 176 10.15 -7.04 10.82
CA VAL A 176 10.77 -6.08 11.75
C VAL A 176 11.74 -5.26 10.91
N PRO A 177 11.42 -4.02 10.57
CA PRO A 177 12.30 -3.18 9.76
C PRO A 177 13.52 -2.73 10.54
N THR A 178 14.65 -2.52 9.85
CA THR A 178 15.80 -1.86 10.44
C THR A 178 15.66 -0.34 10.38
N PRO A 179 16.38 0.44 11.22
CA PRO A 179 16.39 1.89 11.12
C PRO A 179 16.84 2.42 9.75
N GLU A 180 17.77 1.70 9.10
CA GLU A 180 18.27 2.04 7.77
C GLU A 180 17.19 1.85 6.69
N GLU A 181 16.42 0.73 6.76
CA GLU A 181 15.30 0.48 5.85
C GLU A 181 14.19 1.55 6.02
N LEU A 182 13.92 1.98 7.26
CA LEU A 182 12.96 3.06 7.53
C LEU A 182 13.44 4.39 6.94
N ALA A 183 14.68 4.76 7.16
CA ALA A 183 15.24 5.99 6.60
C ALA A 183 15.25 5.97 5.06
N GLU A 184 15.51 4.81 4.44
CA GLU A 184 15.48 4.67 2.98
C GLU A 184 14.06 4.85 2.42
N VAL A 185 13.04 4.26 3.03
CA VAL A 185 11.65 4.39 2.55
C VAL A 185 11.13 5.82 2.73
N GLU A 186 11.45 6.48 3.85
CA GLU A 186 11.07 7.88 4.09
C GLU A 186 11.74 8.82 3.08
N ALA A 187 13.04 8.69 2.86
CA ALA A 187 13.76 9.48 1.85
C ALA A 187 13.20 9.25 0.43
N ALA A 188 12.82 8.02 0.10
CA ALA A 188 12.19 7.72 -1.18
C ALA A 188 10.80 8.35 -1.30
N ALA A 189 10.01 8.36 -0.24
CA ALA A 189 8.69 8.98 -0.19
C ALA A 189 8.79 10.51 -0.35
N GLU A 190 9.68 11.17 0.39
CA GLU A 190 9.94 12.61 0.29
C GLU A 190 10.36 13.01 -1.13
N LYS A 191 11.32 12.26 -1.70
CA LYS A 191 11.78 12.50 -3.07
C LYS A 191 10.66 12.39 -4.09
N PHE A 192 9.85 11.33 -4.01
CA PHE A 192 8.74 11.10 -4.92
C PHE A 192 7.69 12.22 -4.83
N LEU A 193 7.35 12.63 -3.61
CA LEU A 193 6.37 13.68 -3.36
C LEU A 193 6.87 15.05 -3.82
N ALA A 194 8.13 15.38 -3.60
CA ALA A 194 8.72 16.62 -4.12
C ALA A 194 8.67 16.67 -5.67
N GLU A 195 8.85 15.54 -6.35
CA GLU A 195 8.69 15.46 -7.81
C GLU A 195 7.21 15.61 -8.23
N CYS A 196 6.27 15.09 -7.43
CA CYS A 196 4.84 15.32 -7.66
C CYS A 196 4.47 16.80 -7.47
N ASP A 197 5.01 17.45 -6.45
CA ASP A 197 4.76 18.87 -6.17
C ASP A 197 5.29 19.75 -7.31
N ALA A 198 6.50 19.49 -7.78
CA ALA A 198 7.07 20.21 -8.93
C ALA A 198 6.23 20.01 -10.21
N LEU A 199 5.71 18.81 -10.43
CA LEU A 199 4.85 18.53 -11.59
C LEU A 199 3.47 19.16 -11.42
N PHE A 200 2.92 19.22 -10.22
CA PHE A 200 1.67 19.90 -9.91
C PHE A 200 1.77 21.40 -10.18
N GLU A 201 2.85 22.06 -9.73
CA GLU A 201 3.13 23.47 -10.02
C GLU A 201 3.26 23.74 -11.51
N PHE A 202 3.94 22.85 -12.25
CA PHE A 202 4.05 22.94 -13.70
C PHE A 202 2.68 22.99 -14.39
N PHE A 203 1.75 22.13 -13.99
CA PHE A 203 0.40 22.08 -14.56
C PHE A 203 -0.52 23.21 -14.08
N ASN A 204 -0.22 23.87 -12.98
CA ASN A 204 -0.95 25.05 -12.52
C ASN A 204 -0.47 26.36 -13.18
N ASP A 205 0.66 26.36 -13.86
CA ASP A 205 1.13 27.51 -14.64
C ASP A 205 0.50 27.50 -16.04
N GLU A 206 -0.48 28.39 -16.24
CA GLU A 206 -1.17 28.53 -17.53
C GLU A 206 -0.23 28.83 -18.70
N SER A 207 0.96 29.40 -18.46
CA SER A 207 1.94 29.68 -19.48
C SER A 207 2.49 28.42 -20.17
N ASN A 208 2.36 27.26 -19.54
CA ASN A 208 2.78 25.98 -20.11
C ASN A 208 1.81 25.37 -21.13
N TYR A 209 0.59 25.94 -21.25
CA TYR A 209 -0.44 25.43 -22.18
C TYR A 209 -0.50 26.16 -23.51
N PHE A 210 0.06 27.36 -23.57
CA PHE A 210 -0.06 28.23 -24.77
C PHE A 210 1.31 28.81 -25.13
N ASP A 211 1.70 28.65 -26.39
CA ASP A 211 2.80 29.39 -26.96
C ASP A 211 2.31 30.83 -27.23
N LYS A 212 2.63 31.77 -26.32
CA LYS A 212 2.23 33.20 -26.44
C LYS A 212 2.78 33.92 -27.70
N GLY A 213 3.65 33.25 -28.46
CA GLY A 213 4.17 33.78 -29.73
C GLY A 213 3.37 33.36 -30.97
N SER A 214 2.33 32.54 -30.81
CA SER A 214 1.54 31.98 -31.93
C SER A 214 0.21 32.65 -32.18
N PHE A 215 -0.12 33.78 -31.49
CA PHE A 215 -1.33 34.57 -31.66
C PHE A 215 -1.02 35.99 -32.10
#